data_7d49f7fdbd87faba4c9c512fef2e02d0
#
_entry.id   7d49f7fdbd87faba4c9c512fef2e02d0
#
_cell.length_a   1.000
_cell.length_b   1.000
_cell.length_c   1.000
_cell.angle_alpha   90.00
_cell.angle_beta   90.00
_cell.angle_gamma   90.00
#
_symmetry.space_group_name_H-M   'P 1'
#
loop_
_entity.id
_entity.type
_entity.pdbx_description
1 polymer ?
#
loop_
_entity_poly.entity_id
_entity_poly.type
_entity_poly.pdbx_seq_one_letter_code
_entity_poly.pdbx_strand_id
1 'polypeptide(L)'
;LNSKAAGTRKFAETPTIFCQIAQPNTSYIAVPKTSSERRRYIPIGFLSENTIASDLLFMIPNATLYHFGVLTSNVHMSWMRAVAGRLEMRYRYSKDIVYNNFPWPNPTEEQKKAIEKTAQAILDARALYPQSSLADLYDETTMPPELRRAHRANDKAVMQAYCFWGKLNSETEAVAELMKMYQRLTNN
;
A
#
# COMPACT_ATOMS: atom_id res chain seq x y z
N LEU A 1 -34.75 10.72 -21.52
CA LEU A 1 -34.09 9.81 -20.56
C LEU A 1 -35.16 9.22 -19.63
N ASN A 2 -35.43 7.93 -19.82
CA ASN A 2 -36.53 7.23 -19.12
C ASN A 2 -36.12 6.64 -17.77
N SER A 3 -34.90 6.97 -17.24
CA SER A 3 -34.43 6.47 -15.97
C SER A 3 -35.23 7.06 -14.78
N LYS A 4 -35.71 6.21 -13.88
CA LYS A 4 -36.35 6.64 -12.63
C LYS A 4 -35.32 7.13 -11.59
N ALA A 5 -34.03 6.78 -11.74
CA ALA A 5 -32.95 7.17 -10.82
C ALA A 5 -32.54 8.64 -11.02
N ALA A 6 -32.68 9.44 -9.96
CA ALA A 6 -32.33 10.88 -10.01
C ALA A 6 -30.86 11.13 -10.39
N GLY A 7 -29.93 10.29 -9.88
CA GLY A 7 -28.51 10.37 -10.23
C GLY A 7 -28.25 10.15 -11.72
N THR A 8 -28.89 9.14 -12.34
CA THR A 8 -28.74 8.88 -13.77
C THR A 8 -29.24 10.06 -14.63
N ARG A 9 -30.35 10.70 -14.23
CA ARG A 9 -30.86 11.88 -14.93
C ARG A 9 -29.92 13.08 -14.82
N LYS A 10 -29.35 13.31 -13.65
CA LYS A 10 -28.41 14.40 -13.39
C LYS A 10 -27.17 14.29 -14.26
N PHE A 11 -26.62 13.09 -14.48
CA PHE A 11 -25.41 12.88 -15.28
C PHE A 11 -25.68 12.63 -16.77
N ALA A 12 -26.94 12.63 -17.18
CA ALA A 12 -27.31 12.42 -18.58
C ALA A 12 -26.90 13.57 -19.51
N GLU A 13 -26.73 14.76 -18.95
CA GLU A 13 -26.28 15.95 -19.71
C GLU A 13 -24.77 15.92 -19.97
N THR A 14 -24.03 15.12 -19.23
CA THR A 14 -22.58 14.96 -19.32
C THR A 14 -22.17 13.49 -19.39
N PRO A 15 -22.62 12.73 -20.41
CA PRO A 15 -22.48 11.27 -20.46
C PRO A 15 -21.03 10.80 -20.64
N THR A 16 -20.13 11.67 -21.07
CA THR A 16 -18.69 11.38 -21.28
C THR A 16 -17.82 11.82 -20.11
N ILE A 17 -18.39 12.46 -19.09
CA ILE A 17 -17.65 12.92 -17.91
C ILE A 17 -17.93 11.96 -16.76
N PHE A 18 -16.87 11.58 -16.01
CA PHE A 18 -17.02 10.78 -14.82
C PHE A 18 -17.89 11.51 -13.79
N CYS A 19 -18.84 10.80 -13.18
CA CYS A 19 -19.75 11.36 -12.17
C CYS A 19 -19.04 11.78 -10.88
N GLN A 20 -17.88 11.24 -10.61
CA GLN A 20 -16.98 11.64 -9.52
C GLN A 20 -15.59 11.86 -10.10
N ILE A 21 -15.08 13.07 -9.97
CA ILE A 21 -13.71 13.43 -10.34
C ILE A 21 -12.93 13.50 -9.01
N ALA A 22 -12.23 12.42 -8.69
CA ALA A 22 -11.40 12.33 -7.49
C ALA A 22 -9.90 12.22 -7.84
N GLN A 23 -9.55 12.55 -9.08
CA GLN A 23 -8.17 12.49 -9.58
C GLN A 23 -7.30 13.51 -8.83
N PRO A 24 -6.18 13.09 -8.19
CA PRO A 24 -5.23 14.02 -7.61
C PRO A 24 -4.53 14.89 -8.66
N ASN A 25 -4.14 16.10 -8.27
CA ASN A 25 -3.38 17.03 -9.12
C ASN A 25 -1.87 16.75 -9.12
N THR A 26 -1.44 15.75 -8.39
CA THR A 26 -0.04 15.33 -8.21
C THR A 26 0.06 13.82 -8.33
N SER A 27 1.26 13.30 -8.49
CA SER A 27 1.51 11.87 -8.38
C SER A 27 0.97 11.32 -7.05
N TYR A 28 0.52 10.09 -7.06
CA TYR A 28 -0.10 9.45 -5.90
C TYR A 28 0.31 7.98 -5.79
N ILE A 29 0.23 7.43 -4.60
CA ILE A 29 0.37 5.99 -4.41
C ILE A 29 -0.97 5.32 -4.73
N ALA A 30 -0.92 4.29 -5.58
CA ALA A 30 -2.04 3.42 -5.90
C ALA A 30 -1.93 2.12 -5.12
N VAL A 31 -2.97 1.79 -4.36
CA VAL A 31 -3.07 0.57 -3.55
C VAL A 31 -4.21 -0.29 -4.09
N PRO A 32 -3.94 -1.52 -4.57
CA PRO A 32 -4.98 -2.43 -5.00
C PRO A 32 -5.95 -2.80 -3.87
N LYS A 33 -7.26 -2.67 -4.13
CA LYS A 33 -8.32 -3.08 -3.18
C LYS A 33 -8.36 -4.59 -2.95
N THR A 34 -7.81 -5.38 -3.88
CA THR A 34 -7.77 -6.84 -3.76
C THR A 34 -6.39 -7.34 -4.15
N SER A 35 -5.82 -8.24 -3.36
CA SER A 35 -4.55 -8.90 -3.65
C SER A 35 -4.61 -10.39 -3.31
N SER A 36 -3.88 -11.21 -4.07
CA SER A 36 -3.76 -12.65 -3.79
C SER A 36 -3.14 -12.89 -2.42
N GLU A 37 -3.64 -13.89 -1.71
CA GLU A 37 -3.10 -14.39 -0.45
C GLU A 37 -1.69 -14.98 -0.60
N ARG A 38 -1.31 -15.37 -1.83
CA ARG A 38 0.01 -15.93 -2.15
C ARG A 38 1.10 -14.86 -2.24
N ARG A 39 0.73 -13.59 -2.38
CA ARG A 39 1.70 -12.50 -2.47
C ARG A 39 2.22 -12.11 -1.09
N ARG A 40 3.54 -12.14 -0.95
CA ARG A 40 4.20 -11.64 0.25
C ARG A 40 4.00 -10.14 0.43
N TYR A 41 4.03 -9.39 -0.67
CA TYR A 41 3.80 -7.95 -0.71
C TYR A 41 2.70 -7.61 -1.71
N ILE A 42 1.83 -6.69 -1.35
CA ILE A 42 0.87 -6.10 -2.29
C ILE A 42 1.64 -5.23 -3.29
N PRO A 43 1.36 -5.32 -4.61
CA PRO A 43 2.03 -4.52 -5.63
C PRO A 43 1.55 -3.06 -5.62
N ILE A 44 1.90 -2.31 -4.58
CA ILE A 44 1.66 -0.89 -4.43
C ILE A 44 2.63 -0.12 -5.33
N GLY A 45 2.20 0.98 -5.94
CA GLY A 45 3.07 1.77 -6.82
C GLY A 45 2.65 3.22 -6.94
N PHE A 46 3.53 4.05 -7.47
CA PHE A 46 3.21 5.43 -7.85
C PHE A 46 2.55 5.46 -9.24
N LEU A 47 1.56 6.31 -9.37
CA LEU A 47 0.96 6.71 -10.65
C LEU A 47 1.03 8.23 -10.76
N SER A 48 1.14 8.73 -12.02
CA SER A 48 1.13 10.16 -12.28
C SER A 48 -0.29 10.71 -12.23
N GLU A 49 -0.41 12.00 -12.08
CA GLU A 49 -1.67 12.75 -12.19
C GLU A 49 -2.39 12.58 -13.53
N ASN A 50 -1.66 12.18 -14.58
CA ASN A 50 -2.21 11.91 -15.91
C ASN A 50 -2.79 10.49 -16.06
N THR A 51 -2.65 9.65 -15.03
CA THR A 51 -3.18 8.29 -15.03
C THR A 51 -4.43 8.21 -14.19
N ILE A 52 -5.56 7.90 -14.80
CA ILE A 52 -6.82 7.74 -14.07
C ILE A 52 -6.84 6.37 -13.42
N ALA A 53 -6.93 6.35 -12.09
CA ALA A 53 -7.07 5.11 -11.33
C ALA A 53 -8.46 4.49 -11.52
N SER A 54 -8.52 3.18 -11.72
CA SER A 54 -9.79 2.47 -11.70
C SER A 54 -10.36 2.45 -10.26
N ASP A 55 -11.65 2.16 -10.14
CA ASP A 55 -12.33 2.00 -8.85
C ASP A 55 -11.80 0.81 -8.02
N LEU A 56 -10.97 -0.05 -8.61
CA LEU A 56 -10.27 -1.16 -7.93
C LEU A 56 -9.00 -0.74 -7.19
N LEU A 57 -8.67 0.55 -7.23
CA LEU A 57 -7.51 1.12 -6.53
C LEU A 57 -7.96 2.14 -5.49
N PHE A 58 -7.21 2.24 -4.39
CA PHE A 58 -7.19 3.41 -3.53
C PHE A 58 -6.06 4.33 -3.96
N MET A 59 -6.30 5.63 -3.88
CA MET A 59 -5.31 6.66 -4.17
C MET A 59 -4.89 7.35 -2.87
N ILE A 60 -3.58 7.50 -2.67
CA ILE A 60 -3.00 8.25 -1.55
C ILE A 60 -2.25 9.43 -2.16
N PRO A 61 -2.88 10.62 -2.24
CA PRO A 61 -2.26 11.82 -2.80
C PRO A 61 -1.15 12.34 -1.88
N ASN A 62 -0.21 13.09 -2.46
CA ASN A 62 0.91 13.72 -1.75
C ASN A 62 1.81 12.74 -0.97
N ALA A 63 1.77 11.46 -1.34
CA ALA A 63 2.59 10.45 -0.70
C ALA A 63 4.05 10.56 -1.17
N THR A 64 4.98 10.37 -0.23
CA THR A 64 6.42 10.39 -0.47
C THR A 64 7.01 8.97 -0.50
N LEU A 65 8.30 8.86 -0.81
CA LEU A 65 9.04 7.59 -0.71
C LEU A 65 8.97 6.98 0.70
N TYR A 66 8.91 7.80 1.74
CA TYR A 66 8.71 7.32 3.11
C TYR A 66 7.37 6.55 3.25
N HIS A 67 6.27 7.16 2.80
CA HIS A 67 4.96 6.50 2.82
C HIS A 67 4.96 5.20 2.01
N PHE A 68 5.57 5.24 0.83
CA PHE A 68 5.72 4.05 -0.02
C PHE A 68 6.52 2.96 0.67
N GLY A 69 7.67 3.30 1.28
CA GLY A 69 8.52 2.36 2.00
C GLY A 69 7.79 1.69 3.16
N VAL A 70 7.07 2.46 3.98
CA VAL A 70 6.30 1.91 5.10
C VAL A 70 5.17 1.00 4.59
N LEU A 71 4.37 1.46 3.62
CA LEU A 71 3.22 0.71 3.11
C LEU A 71 3.60 -0.57 2.36
N THR A 72 4.81 -0.64 1.77
CA THR A 72 5.29 -1.85 1.09
C THR A 72 6.10 -2.78 1.98
N SER A 73 6.29 -2.44 3.26
CA SER A 73 7.06 -3.24 4.21
C SER A 73 6.30 -4.45 4.74
N ASN A 74 7.05 -5.43 5.23
CA ASN A 74 6.48 -6.59 5.93
C ASN A 74 5.67 -6.20 7.18
N VAL A 75 6.00 -5.08 7.83
CA VAL A 75 5.25 -4.58 9.00
C VAL A 75 3.83 -4.23 8.61
N HIS A 76 3.66 -3.43 7.54
CA HIS A 76 2.33 -3.11 7.02
C HIS A 76 1.62 -4.32 6.43
N MET A 77 2.35 -5.22 5.76
CA MET A 77 1.77 -6.47 5.24
C MET A 77 1.25 -7.37 6.36
N SER A 78 1.95 -7.45 7.49
CA SER A 78 1.51 -8.21 8.67
C SER A 78 0.23 -7.63 9.26
N TRP A 79 0.18 -6.31 9.44
CA TRP A 79 -1.02 -5.60 9.85
C TRP A 79 -2.18 -5.87 8.90
N MET A 80 -1.96 -5.64 7.59
CA MET A 80 -2.97 -5.85 6.57
C MET A 80 -3.52 -7.28 6.59
N ARG A 81 -2.65 -8.30 6.69
CA ARG A 81 -3.08 -9.71 6.77
C ARG A 81 -3.91 -10.01 8.02
N ALA A 82 -3.65 -9.33 9.12
CA ALA A 82 -4.38 -9.51 10.38
C ALA A 82 -5.76 -8.85 10.37
N VAL A 83 -5.90 -7.66 9.77
CA VAL A 83 -7.12 -6.85 9.91
C VAL A 83 -7.96 -6.76 8.63
N ALA A 84 -7.40 -7.08 7.45
CA ALA A 84 -8.13 -7.00 6.20
C ALA A 84 -9.26 -8.03 6.11
N GLY A 85 -10.36 -7.61 5.48
CA GLY A 85 -11.40 -8.54 5.06
C GLY A 85 -10.89 -9.52 3.98
N ARG A 86 -11.75 -10.47 3.64
CA ARG A 86 -11.48 -11.44 2.57
C ARG A 86 -12.53 -11.33 1.48
N LEU A 87 -12.09 -11.57 0.24
CA LEU A 87 -12.94 -11.83 -0.91
C LEU A 87 -12.52 -13.19 -1.45
N GLU A 88 -13.26 -14.25 -1.09
CA GLU A 88 -12.83 -15.64 -1.20
C GLU A 88 -11.53 -15.84 -0.37
N MET A 89 -10.43 -16.30 -1.01
CA MET A 89 -9.11 -16.44 -0.36
C MET A 89 -8.30 -15.13 -0.38
N ARG A 90 -8.61 -14.20 -1.28
CA ARG A 90 -7.86 -12.95 -1.51
C ARG A 90 -8.06 -11.95 -0.38
N TYR A 91 -7.02 -11.18 -0.07
CA TYR A 91 -7.13 -10.05 0.86
C TYR A 91 -7.93 -8.91 0.22
N ARG A 92 -8.89 -8.38 0.96
CA ARG A 92 -9.62 -7.16 0.60
C ARG A 92 -9.11 -6.02 1.45
N TYR A 93 -8.22 -5.22 0.87
CA TYR A 93 -7.70 -4.02 1.50
C TYR A 93 -8.82 -2.98 1.69
N SER A 94 -8.94 -2.41 2.87
CA SER A 94 -9.91 -1.35 3.19
C SER A 94 -9.17 -0.13 3.68
N LYS A 95 -9.54 1.06 3.16
CA LYS A 95 -8.96 2.31 3.65
C LYS A 95 -9.31 2.55 5.13
N ASP A 96 -10.54 2.25 5.52
CA ASP A 96 -11.07 2.57 6.84
C ASP A 96 -10.54 1.62 7.92
N ILE A 97 -10.28 0.35 7.58
CA ILE A 97 -9.82 -0.65 8.54
C ILE A 97 -8.29 -0.82 8.46
N VAL A 98 -7.74 -0.94 7.25
CA VAL A 98 -6.31 -1.25 7.08
C VAL A 98 -5.46 0.01 7.12
N TYR A 99 -5.80 1.03 6.34
CA TYR A 99 -4.97 2.23 6.20
C TYR A 99 -5.16 3.21 7.36
N ASN A 100 -6.41 3.61 7.64
CA ASN A 100 -6.69 4.66 8.63
C ASN A 100 -6.37 4.22 10.08
N ASN A 101 -6.42 2.92 10.35
CA ASN A 101 -6.12 2.37 11.67
C ASN A 101 -4.68 1.87 11.81
N PHE A 102 -3.88 1.97 10.75
CA PHE A 102 -2.49 1.53 10.82
C PHE A 102 -1.68 2.44 11.75
N PRO A 103 -1.05 1.89 12.78
CA PRO A 103 -0.23 2.67 13.71
C PRO A 103 1.13 2.97 13.07
N TRP A 104 1.27 4.16 12.49
CA TRP A 104 2.50 4.59 11.84
C TRP A 104 3.67 4.69 12.82
N PRO A 105 4.91 4.43 12.38
CA PRO A 105 6.09 4.63 13.24
C PRO A 105 6.33 6.11 13.48
N ASN A 106 7.03 6.42 14.56
CA ASN A 106 7.55 7.76 14.83
C ASN A 106 9.09 7.75 14.61
N PRO A 107 9.56 7.85 13.35
CA PRO A 107 10.97 7.71 13.01
C PRO A 107 11.75 8.99 13.33
N THR A 108 13.04 8.84 13.60
CA THR A 108 13.99 9.95 13.50
C THR A 108 14.18 10.35 12.03
N GLU A 109 14.77 11.53 11.78
CA GLU A 109 15.07 11.96 10.40
C GLU A 109 16.03 11.01 9.68
N GLU A 110 16.99 10.41 10.40
CA GLU A 110 17.90 9.41 9.85
C GLU A 110 17.16 8.13 9.46
N GLN A 111 16.24 7.66 10.29
CA GLN A 111 15.41 6.49 10.01
C GLN A 111 14.48 6.75 8.81
N LYS A 112 13.89 7.93 8.73
CA LYS A 112 13.05 8.34 7.60
C LYS A 112 13.83 8.32 6.29
N LYS A 113 15.05 8.94 6.27
CA LYS A 113 15.94 8.90 5.11
C LYS A 113 16.37 7.48 4.73
N ALA A 114 16.62 6.61 5.73
CA ALA A 114 16.94 5.21 5.48
C ALA A 114 15.78 4.46 4.80
N ILE A 115 14.55 4.69 5.23
CA ILE A 115 13.34 4.14 4.60
C ILE A 115 13.18 4.68 3.17
N GLU A 116 13.33 5.99 2.97
CA GLU A 116 13.24 6.60 1.63
C GLU A 116 14.28 6.01 0.66
N LYS A 117 15.51 5.83 1.12
CA LYS A 117 16.58 5.19 0.33
C LYS A 117 16.23 3.75 -0.06
N THR A 118 15.74 2.95 0.88
CA THR A 118 15.37 1.56 0.59
C THR A 118 14.11 1.45 -0.24
N ALA A 119 13.17 2.38 -0.08
CA ALA A 119 11.98 2.52 -0.91
C ALA A 119 12.35 2.83 -2.37
N GLN A 120 13.31 3.75 -2.60
CA GLN A 120 13.83 4.03 -3.93
C GLN A 120 14.46 2.78 -4.55
N ALA A 121 15.25 2.02 -3.79
CA ALA A 121 15.85 0.78 -4.28
C ALA A 121 14.82 -0.26 -4.75
N ILE A 122 13.61 -0.29 -4.17
CA ILE A 122 12.51 -1.13 -4.68
C ILE A 122 12.07 -0.65 -6.07
N LEU A 123 11.91 0.66 -6.26
CA LEU A 123 11.52 1.23 -7.56
C LEU A 123 12.60 0.98 -8.61
N ASP A 124 13.87 1.16 -8.25
CA ASP A 124 15.01 0.90 -9.14
C ASP A 124 15.08 -0.58 -9.55
N ALA A 125 14.84 -1.50 -8.60
CA ALA A 125 14.79 -2.93 -8.89
C ALA A 125 13.63 -3.31 -9.84
N ARG A 126 12.47 -2.65 -9.72
CA ARG A 126 11.36 -2.82 -10.66
C ARG A 126 11.71 -2.30 -12.07
N ALA A 127 12.42 -1.19 -12.14
CA ALA A 127 12.81 -0.57 -13.40
C ALA A 127 13.77 -1.43 -14.24
N LEU A 128 14.42 -2.43 -13.66
CA LEU A 128 15.21 -3.44 -14.39
C LEU A 128 14.36 -4.35 -15.28
N TYR A 129 13.04 -4.38 -15.05
CA TYR A 129 12.10 -5.29 -15.72
C TYR A 129 10.95 -4.52 -16.39
N PRO A 130 11.22 -3.63 -17.36
CA PRO A 130 10.21 -2.72 -17.92
C PRO A 130 9.12 -3.45 -18.73
N GLN A 131 9.35 -4.70 -19.12
CA GLN A 131 8.38 -5.53 -19.86
C GLN A 131 7.50 -6.38 -18.95
N SER A 132 7.77 -6.42 -17.63
CA SER A 132 7.02 -7.22 -16.68
C SER A 132 5.95 -6.37 -15.99
N SER A 133 4.75 -6.92 -15.85
CA SER A 133 3.72 -6.26 -15.04
C SER A 133 4.07 -6.36 -13.55
N LEU A 134 3.51 -5.45 -12.73
CA LEU A 134 3.64 -5.59 -11.27
C LEU A 134 3.04 -6.90 -10.76
N ALA A 135 2.04 -7.46 -11.45
CA ALA A 135 1.47 -8.74 -11.08
C ALA A 135 2.49 -9.88 -11.20
N ASP A 136 3.31 -9.86 -12.28
CA ASP A 136 4.35 -10.85 -12.52
C ASP A 136 5.54 -10.66 -11.55
N LEU A 137 5.98 -9.41 -11.35
CA LEU A 137 7.09 -9.09 -10.44
C LEU A 137 6.80 -9.46 -8.98
N TYR A 138 5.53 -9.51 -8.58
CA TYR A 138 5.10 -9.82 -7.22
C TYR A 138 4.47 -11.20 -7.05
N ASP A 139 4.58 -12.05 -8.04
CA ASP A 139 4.32 -13.48 -7.86
C ASP A 139 5.47 -14.11 -7.08
N GLU A 140 5.15 -14.92 -6.07
CA GLU A 140 6.16 -15.47 -5.15
C GLU A 140 7.17 -16.39 -5.88
N THR A 141 6.77 -17.00 -6.98
CA THR A 141 7.60 -17.92 -7.76
C THR A 141 8.51 -17.19 -8.74
N THR A 142 8.07 -16.04 -9.27
CA THR A 142 8.77 -15.30 -10.34
C THR A 142 9.41 -14.00 -9.88
N MET A 143 9.22 -13.61 -8.62
CA MET A 143 9.79 -12.38 -8.07
C MET A 143 11.32 -12.34 -8.21
N PRO A 144 11.87 -11.33 -8.93
CA PRO A 144 13.32 -11.23 -9.18
C PRO A 144 14.13 -11.13 -7.89
N PRO A 145 15.35 -11.72 -7.86
CA PRO A 145 16.23 -11.66 -6.67
C PRO A 145 16.56 -10.24 -6.24
N GLU A 146 16.75 -9.31 -7.19
CA GLU A 146 17.03 -7.89 -6.92
C GLU A 146 15.89 -7.24 -6.19
N LEU A 147 14.65 -7.44 -6.66
CA LEU A 147 13.44 -6.91 -6.05
C LEU A 147 13.23 -7.51 -4.65
N ARG A 148 13.47 -8.81 -4.49
CA ARG A 148 13.39 -9.50 -3.19
C ARG A 148 14.42 -8.94 -2.20
N ARG A 149 15.66 -8.65 -2.65
CA ARG A 149 16.70 -8.02 -1.81
C ARG A 149 16.32 -6.61 -1.41
N ALA A 150 15.79 -5.80 -2.34
CA ALA A 150 15.36 -4.45 -2.06
C ALA A 150 14.24 -4.42 -1.01
N HIS A 151 13.23 -5.30 -1.13
CA HIS A 151 12.18 -5.44 -0.11
C HIS A 151 12.72 -5.84 1.26
N ARG A 152 13.65 -6.81 1.34
CA ARG A 152 14.26 -7.19 2.62
C ARG A 152 15.02 -6.04 3.27
N ALA A 153 15.72 -5.22 2.48
CA ALA A 153 16.40 -4.04 2.99
C ALA A 153 15.40 -3.00 3.53
N ASN A 154 14.30 -2.79 2.83
CA ASN A 154 13.22 -1.90 3.25
C ASN A 154 12.52 -2.43 4.51
N ASP A 155 12.23 -3.72 4.58
CA ASP A 155 11.67 -4.36 5.79
C ASP A 155 12.53 -4.09 7.01
N LYS A 156 13.86 -4.27 6.88
CA LYS A 156 14.81 -3.97 7.97
C LYS A 156 14.73 -2.50 8.39
N ALA A 157 14.76 -1.56 7.45
CA ALA A 157 14.72 -0.12 7.75
C ALA A 157 13.43 0.26 8.47
N VAL A 158 12.28 -0.26 8.01
CA VAL A 158 10.98 -0.01 8.65
C VAL A 158 10.91 -0.66 10.02
N MET A 159 11.34 -1.92 10.18
CA MET A 159 11.38 -2.58 11.50
C MET A 159 12.28 -1.84 12.49
N GLN A 160 13.38 -1.22 12.04
CA GLN A 160 14.22 -0.37 12.88
C GLN A 160 13.48 0.88 13.36
N ALA A 161 12.68 1.51 12.49
CA ALA A 161 11.86 2.67 12.85
C ALA A 161 10.78 2.34 13.89
N TYR A 162 10.26 1.10 13.90
CA TYR A 162 9.37 0.59 14.94
C TYR A 162 10.09 0.07 16.18
N CYS A 163 11.41 0.03 16.20
CA CYS A 163 12.20 -0.67 17.24
C CYS A 163 11.90 -2.17 17.32
N PHE A 164 11.45 -2.79 16.24
CA PHE A 164 11.14 -4.22 16.14
C PHE A 164 12.33 -5.08 15.74
N TRP A 165 13.29 -4.49 15.00
CA TRP A 165 14.44 -5.23 14.49
C TRP A 165 15.30 -5.84 15.60
N GLY A 166 15.55 -7.14 15.50
CA GLY A 166 16.29 -7.90 16.52
C GLY A 166 15.51 -8.19 17.81
N LYS A 167 14.24 -7.78 17.91
CA LYS A 167 13.38 -8.03 19.06
C LYS A 167 12.22 -8.96 18.74
N LEU A 168 11.67 -8.86 17.53
CA LEU A 168 10.54 -9.68 17.11
C LEU A 168 11.01 -10.71 16.10
N ASN A 169 10.56 -11.95 16.26
CA ASN A 169 10.99 -13.10 15.48
C ASN A 169 9.88 -13.62 14.57
N SER A 170 8.67 -13.11 14.71
CA SER A 170 7.51 -13.58 13.95
C SER A 170 6.57 -12.46 13.55
N GLU A 171 5.78 -12.73 12.53
CA GLU A 171 4.69 -11.85 12.09
C GLU A 171 3.63 -11.66 13.17
N THR A 172 3.34 -12.72 13.93
CA THR A 172 2.39 -12.70 15.05
C THR A 172 2.82 -11.73 16.15
N GLU A 173 4.11 -11.73 16.51
CA GLU A 173 4.67 -10.79 17.47
C GLU A 173 4.57 -9.34 16.97
N ALA A 174 4.86 -9.11 15.69
CA ALA A 174 4.75 -7.78 15.08
C ALA A 174 3.30 -7.27 15.11
N VAL A 175 2.33 -8.13 14.78
CA VAL A 175 0.90 -7.80 14.86
C VAL A 175 0.49 -7.48 16.30
N ALA A 176 0.94 -8.25 17.29
CA ALA A 176 0.63 -8.00 18.69
C ALA A 176 1.13 -6.61 19.16
N GLU A 177 2.35 -6.23 18.78
CA GLU A 177 2.89 -4.91 19.11
C GLU A 177 2.15 -3.78 18.38
N LEU A 178 1.81 -3.97 17.09
CA LEU A 178 1.00 -3.01 16.34
C LEU A 178 -0.39 -2.82 16.95
N MET A 179 -1.03 -3.89 17.42
CA MET A 179 -2.31 -3.79 18.12
C MET A 179 -2.21 -3.01 19.43
N LYS A 180 -1.13 -3.20 20.21
CA LYS A 180 -0.87 -2.38 21.40
C LYS A 180 -0.66 -0.91 21.07
N MET A 181 0.06 -0.62 19.96
CA MET A 181 0.23 0.77 19.49
C MET A 181 -1.12 1.38 19.09
N TYR A 182 -1.93 0.66 18.33
CA TYR A 182 -3.28 1.07 17.94
C TYR A 182 -4.14 1.38 19.17
N GLN A 183 -4.17 0.50 20.17
CA GLN A 183 -4.92 0.70 21.40
C GLN A 183 -4.50 1.97 22.15
N ARG A 184 -3.19 2.27 22.20
CA ARG A 184 -2.71 3.52 22.83
C ARG A 184 -3.17 4.77 22.07
N LEU A 185 -3.27 4.70 20.75
CA LEU A 185 -3.72 5.83 19.92
C LEU A 185 -5.23 6.07 20.01
N THR A 186 -6.02 5.05 20.32
CA THR A 186 -7.49 5.13 20.38
C THR A 186 -8.03 5.35 21.79
N ASN A 187 -7.25 5.07 22.84
CA ASN A 187 -7.65 5.22 24.24
C ASN A 187 -7.22 6.59 24.86
N ASN A 188 -6.70 7.49 24.05
CA ASN A 188 -6.44 8.90 24.37
C ASN A 188 -7.52 9.77 23.70
#